data_a75f0a1bea4af8e3f46605a757aa8950
#
_entry.id   a75f0a1bea4af8e3f46605a757aa8950
#
_cell.length_a   1.000
_cell.length_b   1.000
_cell.length_c   1.000
_cell.angle_alpha   90.00
_cell.angle_beta   90.00
_cell.angle_gamma   90.00
#
_symmetry.space_group_name_H-M   'P 1'
#
loop_
_entity.id
_entity.type
_entity.pdbx_description
1 polymer ?
#
loop_
_entity_poly.entity_id
_entity_poly.type
_entity_poly.pdbx_seq_one_letter_code
_entity_poly.pdbx_strand_id
1 'polypeptide(L)'
;DVRDLNRLSDAMDGVDIVIHAAALKHVSMSEYNPFEAVKTNILGAQNIIEACMKNNVKKVIALSTDKASSPINLYGATKLTSDKLFIAGNSYSGHHETRFSVVRYGNVAGSRGSVIPLFLKLRGNGVLPITDPEMTRFWITLEQGVDFVIKCLELSQGGELFVPKIPSMKIVELAKAIAPK
;
A
#
# COMPACT_ATOMS: atom_id res chain seq x y z
N ASP A 1 14.85 -0.92 -8.38
CA ASP A 1 13.56 -0.71 -9.04
C ASP A 1 12.82 -2.04 -9.13
N VAL A 2 11.56 -2.10 -8.68
CA VAL A 2 10.77 -3.35 -8.67
C VAL A 2 10.44 -3.87 -10.07
N ARG A 3 10.64 -3.08 -11.11
CA ARG A 3 10.46 -3.47 -12.50
C ARG A 3 11.65 -4.25 -13.07
N ASP A 4 12.76 -4.28 -12.37
CA ASP A 4 13.99 -4.98 -12.76
C ASP A 4 14.15 -6.27 -11.96
N LEU A 5 13.67 -7.38 -12.54
CA LEU A 5 13.71 -8.70 -11.92
C LEU A 5 15.15 -9.17 -11.61
N ASN A 6 16.10 -8.91 -12.52
CA ASN A 6 17.48 -9.34 -12.34
C ASN A 6 18.10 -8.65 -11.13
N ARG A 7 17.95 -7.31 -11.07
CA ARG A 7 18.45 -6.54 -9.92
C ARG A 7 17.76 -6.90 -8.61
N LEU A 8 16.46 -7.22 -8.64
CA LEU A 8 15.74 -7.72 -7.46
C LEU A 8 16.29 -9.07 -7.00
N SER A 9 16.52 -9.99 -7.94
CA SER A 9 17.07 -11.31 -7.64
C SER A 9 18.44 -11.19 -6.94
N ASP A 10 19.34 -10.36 -7.47
CA ASP A 10 20.64 -10.10 -6.84
C ASP A 10 20.51 -9.46 -5.45
N ALA A 11 19.55 -8.53 -5.29
CA ALA A 11 19.32 -7.82 -4.03
C ALA A 11 18.71 -8.70 -2.92
N MET A 12 18.07 -9.80 -3.28
CA MET A 12 17.44 -10.73 -2.36
C MET A 12 18.31 -11.92 -1.96
N ASP A 13 19.53 -12.00 -2.46
CA ASP A 13 20.47 -13.03 -2.04
C ASP A 13 20.75 -12.91 -0.53
N GLY A 14 20.53 -14.01 0.21
CA GLY A 14 20.69 -14.06 1.66
C GLY A 14 19.65 -13.29 2.48
N VAL A 15 18.55 -12.81 1.86
CA VAL A 15 17.47 -12.08 2.55
C VAL A 15 16.42 -13.05 3.09
N ASP A 16 16.10 -12.99 4.38
CA ASP A 16 15.07 -13.81 5.01
C ASP A 16 13.66 -13.18 4.94
N ILE A 17 13.56 -11.85 4.99
CA ILE A 17 12.29 -11.12 5.12
C ILE A 17 12.24 -9.98 4.11
N VAL A 18 11.12 -9.85 3.41
CA VAL A 18 10.86 -8.74 2.50
C VAL A 18 9.59 -8.00 2.89
N ILE A 19 9.70 -6.68 3.02
CA ILE A 19 8.53 -5.78 3.15
C ILE A 19 8.42 -4.98 1.86
N HIS A 20 7.43 -5.32 1.03
CA HIS A 20 7.19 -4.67 -0.25
C HIS A 20 6.29 -3.44 -0.08
N ALA A 21 6.90 -2.25 -0.08
CA ALA A 21 6.22 -0.97 0.05
C ALA A 21 6.24 -0.12 -1.25
N ALA A 22 6.88 -0.61 -2.31
CA ALA A 22 7.00 0.14 -3.55
C ALA A 22 5.68 0.14 -4.35
N ALA A 23 5.19 1.31 -4.71
CA ALA A 23 4.01 1.46 -5.56
C ALA A 23 3.92 2.87 -6.17
N LEU A 24 3.26 3.00 -7.31
CA LEU A 24 2.69 4.26 -7.78
C LEU A 24 1.32 4.43 -7.10
N LYS A 25 1.19 5.43 -6.21
CA LYS A 25 0.00 5.63 -5.36
C LYS A 25 -0.88 6.82 -5.71
N HIS A 26 -0.41 7.71 -6.58
CA HIS A 26 -1.16 8.90 -6.96
C HIS A 26 -2.23 8.55 -7.98
N VAL A 27 -3.51 8.71 -7.62
CA VAL A 27 -4.65 8.32 -8.45
C VAL A 27 -4.60 9.00 -9.81
N SER A 28 -4.50 10.34 -9.86
CA SER A 28 -4.45 11.10 -11.11
C SER A 28 -3.29 10.71 -12.02
N MET A 29 -2.12 10.44 -11.43
CA MET A 29 -0.95 10.00 -12.20
C MET A 29 -1.12 8.57 -12.73
N SER A 30 -1.79 7.70 -11.99
CA SER A 30 -2.09 6.34 -12.44
C SER A 30 -3.08 6.34 -13.60
N GLU A 31 -4.10 7.20 -13.55
CA GLU A 31 -5.06 7.37 -14.65
C GLU A 31 -4.39 7.95 -15.90
N TYR A 32 -3.48 8.91 -15.74
CA TYR A 32 -2.75 9.53 -16.84
C TYR A 32 -1.71 8.59 -17.47
N ASN A 33 -1.01 7.79 -16.66
CA ASN A 33 0.02 6.84 -17.09
C ASN A 33 -0.32 5.40 -16.69
N PRO A 34 -1.36 4.78 -17.27
CA PRO A 34 -1.85 3.47 -16.84
C PRO A 34 -0.80 2.36 -16.99
N PHE A 35 0.01 2.38 -18.04
CA PHE A 35 1.06 1.39 -18.27
C PHE A 35 2.15 1.42 -17.20
N GLU A 36 2.55 2.61 -16.71
CA GLU A 36 3.53 2.71 -15.62
C GLU A 36 2.94 2.24 -14.29
N ALA A 37 1.64 2.48 -14.05
CA ALA A 37 0.95 1.92 -12.89
C ALA A 37 0.92 0.38 -12.94
N VAL A 38 0.62 -0.21 -14.09
CA VAL A 38 0.64 -1.67 -14.31
C VAL A 38 2.06 -2.22 -14.12
N LYS A 39 3.07 -1.63 -14.77
CA LYS A 39 4.46 -2.09 -14.67
C LYS A 39 4.97 -2.07 -13.22
N THR A 40 4.63 -1.02 -12.46
CA THR A 40 5.13 -0.88 -11.09
C THR A 40 4.32 -1.70 -10.08
N ASN A 41 2.98 -1.57 -10.13
CA ASN A 41 2.12 -2.15 -9.09
C ASN A 41 1.77 -3.62 -9.35
N ILE A 42 1.73 -4.06 -10.62
CA ILE A 42 1.35 -5.44 -10.99
C ILE A 42 2.58 -6.25 -11.38
N LEU A 43 3.30 -5.84 -12.45
CA LEU A 43 4.49 -6.58 -12.88
C LEU A 43 5.60 -6.49 -11.84
N GLY A 44 5.74 -5.34 -11.16
CA GLY A 44 6.66 -5.21 -10.02
C GLY A 44 6.32 -6.15 -8.87
N ALA A 45 5.03 -6.37 -8.57
CA ALA A 45 4.60 -7.36 -7.57
C ALA A 45 4.96 -8.79 -8.02
N GLN A 46 4.73 -9.12 -9.30
CA GLN A 46 5.14 -10.41 -9.87
C GLN A 46 6.66 -10.63 -9.75
N ASN A 47 7.46 -9.63 -10.09
CA ASN A 47 8.92 -9.70 -9.98
C ASN A 47 9.38 -9.92 -8.52
N ILE A 48 8.74 -9.26 -7.55
CA ILE A 48 9.03 -9.49 -6.12
C ILE A 48 8.73 -10.93 -5.72
N ILE A 49 7.58 -11.46 -6.12
CA ILE A 49 7.19 -12.85 -5.82
C ILE A 49 8.22 -13.82 -6.40
N GLU A 50 8.56 -13.67 -7.68
CA GLU A 50 9.52 -14.52 -8.38
C GLU A 50 10.92 -14.45 -7.76
N ALA A 51 11.43 -13.24 -7.50
CA ALA A 51 12.73 -13.05 -6.87
C ALA A 51 12.78 -13.63 -5.44
N CYS A 52 11.70 -13.48 -4.65
CA CYS A 52 11.62 -14.03 -3.31
C CYS A 52 11.62 -15.57 -3.32
N MET A 53 10.86 -16.20 -4.21
CA MET A 53 10.86 -17.66 -4.35
C MET A 53 12.23 -18.17 -4.76
N LYS A 54 12.84 -17.57 -5.79
CA LYS A 54 14.16 -17.95 -6.30
C LYS A 54 15.27 -17.90 -5.24
N ASN A 55 15.17 -16.94 -4.31
CA ASN A 55 16.16 -16.74 -3.25
C ASN A 55 15.75 -17.35 -1.89
N ASN A 56 14.68 -18.14 -1.85
CA ASN A 56 14.16 -18.79 -0.63
C ASN A 56 13.90 -17.80 0.52
N VAL A 57 13.40 -16.60 0.21
CA VAL A 57 12.94 -15.64 1.21
C VAL A 57 11.84 -16.30 2.04
N LYS A 58 11.94 -16.24 3.38
CA LYS A 58 11.02 -16.94 4.27
C LYS A 58 9.65 -16.27 4.35
N LYS A 59 9.62 -14.94 4.54
CA LYS A 59 8.38 -14.18 4.70
C LYS A 59 8.37 -12.91 3.86
N VAL A 60 7.23 -12.64 3.23
CA VAL A 60 6.99 -11.45 2.43
C VAL A 60 5.70 -10.78 2.90
N ILE A 61 5.78 -9.51 3.30
CA ILE A 61 4.61 -8.68 3.58
C ILE A 61 4.47 -7.63 2.49
N ALA A 62 3.39 -7.68 1.74
CA ALA A 62 3.06 -6.66 0.74
C ALA A 62 2.13 -5.60 1.33
N LEU A 63 2.56 -4.33 1.28
CA LEU A 63 1.73 -3.22 1.73
C LEU A 63 0.69 -2.85 0.67
N SER A 64 -0.56 -2.73 1.10
CA SER A 64 -1.70 -2.39 0.26
C SER A 64 -2.51 -1.22 0.85
N THR A 65 -3.72 -1.04 0.39
CA THR A 65 -4.55 0.13 0.68
C THR A 65 -6.03 -0.24 0.82
N ASP A 66 -6.79 0.56 1.56
CA ASP A 66 -8.25 0.52 1.61
C ASP A 66 -8.89 0.67 0.22
N LYS A 67 -8.23 1.39 -0.71
CA LYS A 67 -8.70 1.61 -2.09
C LYS A 67 -8.66 0.34 -2.96
N ALA A 68 -8.00 -0.72 -2.51
CA ALA A 68 -8.05 -2.05 -3.12
C ALA A 68 -9.35 -2.81 -2.79
N SER A 69 -10.15 -2.30 -1.85
CA SER A 69 -11.48 -2.84 -1.55
C SER A 69 -12.51 -2.12 -2.42
N SER A 70 -13.19 -2.86 -3.32
CA SER A 70 -14.14 -2.30 -4.30
C SER A 70 -13.58 -1.09 -5.07
N PRO A 71 -12.51 -1.26 -5.85
CA PRO A 71 -11.76 -0.16 -6.44
C PRO A 71 -12.61 0.62 -7.44
N ILE A 72 -12.59 1.95 -7.33
CA ILE A 72 -13.25 2.88 -8.26
C ILE A 72 -12.27 3.64 -9.16
N ASN A 73 -10.98 3.33 -9.07
CA ASN A 73 -9.91 3.94 -9.86
C ASN A 73 -8.80 2.93 -10.15
N LEU A 74 -7.93 3.27 -11.13
CA LEU A 74 -6.86 2.39 -11.57
C LEU A 74 -5.86 2.07 -10.45
N TYR A 75 -5.50 3.04 -9.60
CA TYR A 75 -4.63 2.77 -8.46
C TYR A 75 -5.18 1.65 -7.56
N GLY A 76 -6.45 1.76 -7.16
CA GLY A 76 -7.12 0.73 -6.36
C GLY A 76 -7.17 -0.62 -7.08
N ALA A 77 -7.51 -0.63 -8.38
CA ALA A 77 -7.56 -1.84 -9.20
C ALA A 77 -6.18 -2.52 -9.31
N THR A 78 -5.10 -1.76 -9.56
CA THR A 78 -3.75 -2.32 -9.61
C THR A 78 -3.31 -2.88 -8.25
N LYS A 79 -3.68 -2.25 -7.14
CA LYS A 79 -3.38 -2.76 -5.80
C LYS A 79 -4.21 -4.00 -5.46
N LEU A 80 -5.48 -4.07 -5.86
CA LEU A 80 -6.27 -5.30 -5.74
C LEU A 80 -5.64 -6.45 -6.51
N THR A 81 -5.18 -6.21 -7.74
CA THR A 81 -4.49 -7.22 -8.55
C THR A 81 -3.21 -7.67 -7.86
N SER A 82 -2.38 -6.74 -7.39
CA SER A 82 -1.18 -7.03 -6.60
C SER A 82 -1.48 -7.89 -5.37
N ASP A 83 -2.51 -7.55 -4.59
CA ASP A 83 -2.93 -8.33 -3.42
C ASP A 83 -3.25 -9.79 -3.80
N LYS A 84 -4.00 -9.97 -4.90
CA LYS A 84 -4.33 -11.31 -5.41
C LYS A 84 -3.10 -12.09 -5.84
N LEU A 85 -2.12 -11.43 -6.48
CA LEU A 85 -0.86 -12.07 -6.89
C LEU A 85 -0.07 -12.56 -5.67
N PHE A 86 0.10 -11.73 -4.63
CA PHE A 86 0.81 -12.13 -3.41
C PHE A 86 0.11 -13.29 -2.69
N ILE A 87 -1.22 -13.25 -2.56
CA ILE A 87 -1.97 -14.35 -1.94
C ILE A 87 -1.81 -15.63 -2.76
N ALA A 88 -1.97 -15.55 -4.10
CA ALA A 88 -1.80 -16.69 -5.00
C ALA A 88 -0.36 -17.24 -5.00
N GLY A 89 0.65 -16.39 -4.73
CA GLY A 89 2.05 -16.79 -4.62
C GLY A 89 2.28 -17.96 -3.66
N ASN A 90 1.47 -18.09 -2.61
CA ASN A 90 1.54 -19.22 -1.68
C ASN A 90 1.18 -20.56 -2.36
N SER A 91 0.30 -20.55 -3.36
CA SER A 91 -0.07 -21.75 -4.11
C SER A 91 0.94 -22.08 -5.21
N TYR A 92 1.65 -21.06 -5.73
CA TYR A 92 2.69 -21.24 -6.74
C TYR A 92 4.07 -21.57 -6.14
N SER A 93 4.22 -21.46 -4.82
CA SER A 93 5.52 -21.66 -4.17
C SER A 93 6.10 -23.07 -4.34
N GLY A 94 5.26 -24.07 -4.66
CA GLY A 94 5.71 -25.45 -4.89
C GLY A 94 6.50 -25.98 -3.68
N HIS A 95 7.79 -26.27 -3.88
CA HIS A 95 8.70 -26.70 -2.81
C HIS A 95 9.33 -25.55 -2.02
N HIS A 96 9.10 -24.28 -2.43
CA HIS A 96 9.64 -23.14 -1.69
C HIS A 96 8.83 -22.88 -0.43
N GLU A 97 9.50 -22.58 0.67
CA GLU A 97 8.87 -22.29 1.96
C GLU A 97 8.44 -20.83 2.10
N THR A 98 8.62 -20.02 1.05
CA THR A 98 8.26 -18.59 1.05
C THR A 98 6.78 -18.39 1.36
N ARG A 99 6.49 -17.55 2.34
CA ARG A 99 5.12 -17.19 2.77
C ARG A 99 4.81 -15.74 2.42
N PHE A 100 3.73 -15.53 1.70
CA PHE A 100 3.26 -14.22 1.26
C PHE A 100 2.00 -13.83 1.99
N SER A 101 1.97 -12.61 2.55
CA SER A 101 0.78 -12.02 3.18
C SER A 101 0.66 -10.57 2.77
N VAL A 102 -0.55 -10.04 2.86
CA VAL A 102 -0.88 -8.67 2.48
C VAL A 102 -1.37 -7.89 3.69
N VAL A 103 -0.97 -6.63 3.80
CA VAL A 103 -1.47 -5.69 4.81
C VAL A 103 -2.16 -4.53 4.12
N ARG A 104 -3.47 -4.35 4.37
CA ARG A 104 -4.25 -3.19 3.94
C ARG A 104 -4.46 -2.25 5.10
N TYR A 105 -4.21 -0.96 4.91
CA TYR A 105 -4.58 0.09 5.86
C TYR A 105 -5.08 1.33 5.11
N GLY A 106 -5.69 2.27 5.86
CA GLY A 106 -6.26 3.49 5.31
C GLY A 106 -5.21 4.56 5.02
N ASN A 107 -5.61 5.82 5.19
CA ASN A 107 -4.74 6.96 4.92
C ASN A 107 -3.70 7.12 6.04
N VAL A 108 -2.42 7.09 5.68
CA VAL A 108 -1.34 7.45 6.61
C VAL A 108 -1.32 8.98 6.75
N ALA A 109 -1.53 9.45 7.98
CA ALA A 109 -1.56 10.87 8.30
C ALA A 109 -0.24 11.55 7.90
N GLY A 110 -0.33 12.70 7.22
CA GLY A 110 0.84 13.46 6.78
C GLY A 110 1.62 12.86 5.61
N SER A 111 1.15 11.77 4.99
CA SER A 111 1.84 11.18 3.83
C SER A 111 1.91 12.14 2.64
N ARG A 112 3.00 12.08 1.86
CA ARG A 112 3.23 12.95 0.70
C ARG A 112 2.04 12.89 -0.28
N GLY A 113 1.56 14.06 -0.72
CA GLY A 113 0.44 14.21 -1.64
C GLY A 113 -0.93 13.88 -1.03
N SER A 114 -1.04 13.76 0.29
CA SER A 114 -2.30 13.55 0.99
C SER A 114 -2.96 14.87 1.40
N VAL A 115 -4.21 14.79 1.86
CA VAL A 115 -5.04 15.96 2.19
C VAL A 115 -4.48 16.80 3.34
N ILE A 116 -3.81 16.21 4.34
CA ILE A 116 -3.27 16.97 5.49
C ILE A 116 -2.18 17.94 5.02
N PRO A 117 -1.10 17.54 4.33
CA PRO A 117 -0.14 18.48 3.78
C PRO A 117 -0.76 19.53 2.84
N LEU A 118 -1.75 19.15 2.04
CA LEU A 118 -2.47 20.08 1.17
C LEU A 118 -3.19 21.16 1.97
N PHE A 119 -3.98 20.78 2.98
CA PHE A 119 -4.72 21.72 3.81
C PHE A 119 -3.80 22.62 4.61
N LEU A 120 -2.71 22.09 5.17
CA LEU A 120 -1.69 22.91 5.85
C LEU A 120 -1.07 23.95 4.93
N LYS A 121 -0.82 23.61 3.67
CA LYS A 121 -0.31 24.56 2.66
C LYS A 121 -1.35 25.63 2.30
N LEU A 122 -2.64 25.25 2.21
CA LEU A 122 -3.71 26.14 1.75
C LEU A 122 -4.37 26.96 2.87
N ARG A 123 -4.18 26.61 4.14
CA ARG A 123 -4.88 27.25 5.27
C ARG A 123 -4.72 28.80 5.31
N GLY A 124 -3.59 29.31 4.82
CA GLY A 124 -3.34 30.75 4.74
C GLY A 124 -4.13 31.49 3.66
N ASN A 125 -4.73 30.76 2.72
CA ASN A 125 -5.50 31.36 1.61
C ASN A 125 -6.99 31.59 1.97
N GLY A 126 -7.42 31.26 3.19
CA GLY A 126 -8.80 31.44 3.65
C GLY A 126 -9.82 30.44 3.11
N VAL A 127 -9.43 29.52 2.22
CA VAL A 127 -10.31 28.51 1.63
C VAL A 127 -9.62 27.15 1.57
N LEU A 128 -10.29 26.12 2.09
CA LEU A 128 -9.88 24.71 1.94
C LEU A 128 -10.83 23.98 0.99
N PRO A 129 -10.33 23.34 -0.09
CA PRO A 129 -11.17 22.64 -1.03
C PRO A 129 -11.67 21.32 -0.42
N ILE A 130 -12.97 21.15 -0.30
CA ILE A 130 -13.64 19.92 0.14
C ILE A 130 -14.51 19.45 -1.01
N THR A 131 -14.19 18.28 -1.57
CA THR A 131 -14.91 17.72 -2.72
C THR A 131 -16.31 17.28 -2.35
N ASP A 132 -16.44 16.66 -1.16
CA ASP A 132 -17.70 16.16 -0.63
C ASP A 132 -17.68 16.27 0.90
N PRO A 133 -18.65 17.01 1.52
CA PRO A 133 -18.71 17.20 2.96
C PRO A 133 -19.04 15.91 3.74
N GLU A 134 -19.66 14.93 3.11
CA GLU A 134 -19.97 13.64 3.74
C GLU A 134 -18.82 12.63 3.63
N MET A 135 -17.77 12.95 2.87
CA MET A 135 -16.62 12.08 2.67
C MET A 135 -15.90 11.76 3.98
N THR A 136 -15.71 10.47 4.24
CA THR A 136 -14.94 9.96 5.37
C THR A 136 -13.64 9.32 4.91
N ARG A 137 -12.66 9.24 5.81
CA ARG A 137 -11.42 8.50 5.59
C ARG A 137 -11.01 7.77 6.86
N PHE A 138 -10.45 6.59 6.68
CA PHE A 138 -9.78 5.85 7.74
C PHE A 138 -8.36 6.41 7.94
N TRP A 139 -7.99 6.68 9.19
CA TRP A 139 -6.71 7.31 9.52
C TRP A 139 -5.84 6.44 10.41
N ILE A 140 -4.57 6.38 10.06
CA ILE A 140 -3.52 5.74 10.84
C ILE A 140 -2.28 6.64 10.86
N THR A 141 -1.56 6.70 11.98
CA THR A 141 -0.25 7.37 12.00
C THR A 141 0.80 6.49 11.33
N LEU A 142 1.93 7.08 10.93
CA LEU A 142 3.04 6.30 10.36
C LEU A 142 3.52 5.24 11.35
N GLU A 143 3.71 5.63 12.61
CA GLU A 143 4.16 4.75 13.69
C GLU A 143 3.20 3.57 13.90
N GLN A 144 1.90 3.84 14.06
CA GLN A 144 0.88 2.80 14.15
C GLN A 144 0.89 1.86 12.93
N GLY A 145 1.12 2.41 11.73
CA GLY A 145 1.21 1.62 10.49
C GLY A 145 2.42 0.69 10.50
N VAL A 146 3.57 1.17 10.96
CA VAL A 146 4.81 0.38 11.10
C VAL A 146 4.62 -0.74 12.13
N ASP A 147 4.12 -0.41 13.32
CA ASP A 147 3.86 -1.39 14.39
C ASP A 147 2.89 -2.48 13.93
N PHE A 148 1.85 -2.08 13.19
CA PHE A 148 0.90 -3.03 12.63
C PHE A 148 1.56 -3.97 11.62
N VAL A 149 2.42 -3.47 10.73
CA VAL A 149 3.15 -4.29 9.74
C VAL A 149 4.08 -5.28 10.44
N ILE A 150 4.81 -4.84 11.47
CA ILE A 150 5.70 -5.72 12.26
C ILE A 150 4.89 -6.83 12.94
N LYS A 151 3.77 -6.48 13.57
CA LYS A 151 2.87 -7.47 14.18
C LYS A 151 2.30 -8.45 13.15
N CYS A 152 1.93 -7.99 11.96
CA CYS A 152 1.47 -8.86 10.88
C CYS A 152 2.57 -9.80 10.39
N LEU A 153 3.83 -9.33 10.33
CA LEU A 153 4.98 -10.18 9.99
C LEU A 153 5.18 -11.32 11.00
N GLU A 154 5.02 -11.04 12.29
CA GLU A 154 5.09 -12.07 13.35
C GLU A 154 3.98 -13.12 13.19
N LEU A 155 2.75 -12.67 12.94
CA LEU A 155 1.55 -13.51 12.84
C LEU A 155 1.43 -14.26 11.51
N SER A 156 2.13 -13.79 10.47
CA SER A 156 1.99 -14.31 9.09
C SER A 156 2.36 -15.79 9.00
N GLN A 157 1.44 -16.58 8.44
CA GLN A 157 1.62 -18.01 8.07
C GLN A 157 1.58 -18.21 6.54
N GLY A 158 1.20 -17.17 5.79
CA GLY A 158 1.02 -17.15 4.34
C GLY A 158 -0.44 -17.25 3.92
N GLY A 159 -0.85 -16.36 3.00
CA GLY A 159 -2.21 -16.28 2.47
C GLY A 159 -3.12 -15.29 3.18
N GLU A 160 -2.69 -14.68 4.28
CA GLU A 160 -3.52 -13.72 5.00
C GLU A 160 -3.57 -12.36 4.31
N LEU A 161 -4.71 -11.72 4.46
CA LEU A 161 -4.92 -10.30 4.19
C LEU A 161 -5.30 -9.63 5.51
N PHE A 162 -4.33 -8.98 6.12
CA PHE A 162 -4.48 -8.28 7.39
C PHE A 162 -5.09 -6.89 7.20
N VAL A 163 -6.11 -6.57 7.98
CA VAL A 163 -6.77 -5.25 7.97
C VAL A 163 -6.89 -4.74 9.40
N PRO A 164 -6.31 -3.58 9.75
CA PRO A 164 -6.46 -3.03 11.09
C PRO A 164 -7.84 -2.41 11.26
N LYS A 165 -8.42 -2.56 12.45
CA LYS A 165 -9.60 -1.78 12.85
C LYS A 165 -9.12 -0.39 13.28
N ILE A 166 -9.24 0.60 12.39
CA ILE A 166 -8.81 1.98 12.63
C ILE A 166 -10.00 2.94 12.55
N PRO A 167 -9.92 4.11 13.22
CA PRO A 167 -11.01 5.09 13.22
C PRO A 167 -11.20 5.73 11.85
N SER A 168 -12.43 6.14 11.57
CA SER A 168 -12.76 7.00 10.44
C SER A 168 -13.17 8.39 10.92
N MET A 169 -12.94 9.41 10.08
CA MET A 169 -13.31 10.80 10.37
C MET A 169 -13.78 11.47 9.08
N LYS A 170 -14.74 12.38 9.16
CA LYS A 170 -15.14 13.22 8.03
C LYS A 170 -14.03 14.19 7.66
N ILE A 171 -13.82 14.43 6.37
CA ILE A 171 -12.82 15.39 5.87
C ILE A 171 -13.13 16.81 6.35
N VAL A 172 -14.39 17.15 6.52
CA VAL A 172 -14.84 18.44 7.09
C VAL A 172 -14.27 18.65 8.51
N GLU A 173 -14.29 17.62 9.35
CA GLU A 173 -13.76 17.72 10.72
C GLU A 173 -12.23 17.91 10.71
N LEU A 174 -11.54 17.25 9.79
CA LEU A 174 -10.11 17.48 9.57
C LEU A 174 -9.84 18.93 9.15
N ALA A 175 -10.64 19.47 8.21
CA ALA A 175 -10.50 20.85 7.75
C ALA A 175 -10.69 21.84 8.89
N LYS A 176 -11.72 21.66 9.73
CA LYS A 176 -11.96 22.48 10.94
C LYS A 176 -10.81 22.41 11.95
N ALA A 177 -10.19 21.24 12.11
CA ALA A 177 -9.05 21.07 13.01
C ALA A 177 -7.80 21.81 12.51
N ILE A 178 -7.60 21.89 11.18
CA ILE A 178 -6.44 22.57 10.57
C ILE A 178 -6.64 24.08 10.46
N ALA A 179 -7.87 24.52 10.18
CA ALA A 179 -8.25 25.92 10.02
C ALA A 179 -9.58 26.18 10.74
N PRO A 180 -9.55 26.44 12.06
CA PRO A 180 -10.75 26.53 12.87
C PRO A 180 -11.60 27.81 12.64
N LYS A 181 -11.11 28.77 11.83
CA LYS A 181 -11.81 30.01 11.48
C LYS A 181 -11.87 30.20 9.98
#